data_4f1e2b3397298eb514c339102fec06b4
#
_entry.id   4f1e2b3397298eb514c339102fec06b4
#
_cell.length_a   1.000
_cell.length_b   1.000
_cell.length_c   1.000
_cell.angle_alpha   90.00
_cell.angle_beta   90.00
_cell.angle_gamma   90.00
#
_symmetry.space_group_name_H-M   'P 1'
#
loop_
_entity.id
_entity.type
_entity.pdbx_description
1 polymer ?
#
loop_
_entity_poly.entity_id
_entity_poly.type
_entity_poly.pdbx_seq_one_letter_code
_entity_poly.pdbx_strand_id
1 'polypeptide(L)'
;MTRPFLPEAPSDAVRASATILVIDDSATIRSAAAKILGEAGYRVVVAENGFEALAKIADCQPALIVCDIVMPRLDGYRTCALIKASAAHHATPVLMLSSKEGLFDRARGAMAGASACLAEPLAREALLEAVRLHLARHFE
;
A
#
# COMPACT_ATOMS: atom_id res chain seq x y z
N MET A 1 -3.19 -33.43 14.28
CA MET A 1 -2.37 -32.52 15.09
C MET A 1 -2.74 -31.09 14.75
N THR A 2 -3.05 -30.31 15.75
CA THR A 2 -3.47 -28.93 15.54
C THR A 2 -2.24 -28.03 15.43
N ARG A 3 -2.12 -27.30 14.34
CA ARG A 3 -1.09 -26.26 14.23
C ARG A 3 -1.44 -25.11 15.18
N PRO A 4 -0.48 -24.56 15.90
CA PRO A 4 -0.75 -23.33 16.63
C PRO A 4 -1.21 -22.26 15.65
N PHE A 5 -2.21 -21.50 16.05
CA PHE A 5 -2.70 -20.40 15.23
C PHE A 5 -1.73 -19.22 15.33
N LEU A 6 -0.86 -19.11 14.35
CA LEU A 6 0.06 -17.99 14.24
C LEU A 6 -0.14 -17.33 12.89
N PRO A 7 -0.04 -15.98 12.83
CA PRO A 7 -0.09 -15.31 11.55
C PRO A 7 1.08 -15.78 10.68
N GLU A 8 0.77 -16.20 9.49
CA GLU A 8 1.77 -16.64 8.53
C GLU A 8 1.84 -15.66 7.37
N ALA A 9 3.01 -15.60 6.72
CA ALA A 9 3.13 -14.85 5.48
C ALA A 9 2.16 -15.45 4.44
N PRO A 10 1.62 -14.64 3.52
CA PRO A 10 0.77 -15.16 2.46
C PRO A 10 1.46 -16.29 1.69
N SER A 11 0.72 -17.31 1.33
CA SER A 11 1.22 -18.39 0.49
C SER A 11 1.57 -17.84 -0.90
N ASP A 12 2.32 -18.62 -1.68
CA ASP A 12 2.63 -18.23 -3.05
C ASP A 12 1.37 -18.03 -3.89
N ALA A 13 0.34 -18.83 -3.65
CA ALA A 13 -0.93 -18.69 -4.37
C ALA A 13 -1.63 -17.37 -4.00
N VAL A 14 -1.65 -17.01 -2.72
CA VAL A 14 -2.22 -15.73 -2.27
C VAL A 14 -1.43 -14.57 -2.83
N ARG A 15 -0.11 -14.67 -2.79
CA ARG A 15 0.78 -13.63 -3.32
C ARG A 15 0.54 -13.42 -4.81
N ALA A 16 0.47 -14.49 -5.60
CA ALA A 16 0.25 -14.42 -7.04
C ALA A 16 -1.11 -13.82 -7.39
N SER A 17 -2.12 -13.98 -6.52
CA SER A 17 -3.45 -13.43 -6.75
C SER A 17 -3.64 -12.03 -6.15
N ALA A 18 -2.75 -11.62 -5.25
CA ALA A 18 -2.87 -10.33 -4.58
C ALA A 18 -2.53 -9.18 -5.53
N THR A 19 -3.40 -8.19 -5.54
CA THR A 19 -3.21 -6.96 -6.32
C THR A 19 -2.76 -5.85 -5.39
N ILE A 20 -1.70 -5.16 -5.77
CA ILE A 20 -1.18 -4.00 -5.05
C ILE A 20 -1.42 -2.77 -5.92
N LEU A 21 -2.08 -1.77 -5.38
CA LEU A 21 -2.26 -0.49 -6.05
C LEU A 21 -1.18 0.46 -5.58
N VAL A 22 -0.40 1.00 -6.51
CA VAL A 22 0.69 1.96 -6.22
C VAL A 22 0.26 3.33 -6.73
N ILE A 23 0.18 4.28 -5.82
CA ILE A 23 -0.25 5.66 -6.11
C ILE A 23 0.93 6.59 -5.86
N ASP A 24 1.44 7.19 -6.92
CA ASP A 24 2.57 8.12 -6.82
C ASP A 24 2.59 9.00 -8.08
N ASP A 25 2.81 10.29 -7.92
CA ASP A 25 2.87 11.22 -9.06
C ASP A 25 4.20 11.11 -9.83
N SER A 26 5.20 10.47 -9.25
CA SER A 26 6.49 10.23 -9.91
C SER A 26 6.45 8.95 -10.73
N ALA A 27 6.64 9.08 -12.04
CA ALA A 27 6.72 7.92 -12.93
C ALA A 27 7.90 7.01 -12.56
N THR A 28 9.00 7.59 -12.09
CA THR A 28 10.18 6.83 -11.66
C THR A 28 9.85 5.96 -10.46
N ILE A 29 9.16 6.50 -9.46
CA ILE A 29 8.79 5.75 -8.27
C ILE A 29 7.75 4.68 -8.62
N ARG A 30 6.74 5.02 -9.44
CA ARG A 30 5.75 4.02 -9.89
C ARG A 30 6.41 2.84 -10.58
N SER A 31 7.35 3.13 -11.51
CA SER A 31 8.06 2.07 -12.24
C SER A 31 8.92 1.21 -11.32
N ALA A 32 9.64 1.85 -10.38
CA ALA A 32 10.48 1.13 -9.43
C ALA A 32 9.65 0.22 -8.54
N ALA A 33 8.57 0.75 -7.97
CA ALA A 33 7.68 -0.04 -7.10
C ALA A 33 7.01 -1.18 -7.87
N ALA A 34 6.52 -0.91 -9.07
CA ALA A 34 5.89 -1.93 -9.90
C ALA A 34 6.86 -3.06 -10.25
N LYS A 35 8.12 -2.72 -10.54
CA LYS A 35 9.14 -3.73 -10.82
C LYS A 35 9.44 -4.58 -9.60
N ILE A 36 9.69 -3.95 -8.46
CA ILE A 36 9.99 -4.65 -7.21
C ILE A 36 8.85 -5.61 -6.84
N LEU A 37 7.63 -5.11 -6.84
CA LEU A 37 6.46 -5.88 -6.43
C LEU A 37 6.10 -6.96 -7.46
N GLY A 38 6.21 -6.64 -8.74
CA GLY A 38 5.95 -7.60 -9.82
C GLY A 38 6.93 -8.76 -9.80
N GLU A 39 8.22 -8.49 -9.56
CA GLU A 39 9.23 -9.54 -9.46
C GLU A 39 8.99 -10.44 -8.24
N ALA A 40 8.35 -9.92 -7.21
CA ALA A 40 7.99 -10.71 -6.03
C ALA A 40 6.70 -11.52 -6.21
N GLY A 41 6.04 -11.41 -7.36
CA GLY A 41 4.87 -12.22 -7.69
C GLY A 41 3.53 -11.52 -7.52
N TYR A 42 3.51 -10.24 -7.12
CA TYR A 42 2.27 -9.49 -6.98
C TYR A 42 1.77 -8.96 -8.33
N ARG A 43 0.46 -8.82 -8.43
CA ARG A 43 -0.15 -8.06 -9.53
C ARG A 43 -0.13 -6.59 -9.13
N VAL A 44 0.34 -5.74 -10.03
CA VAL A 44 0.51 -4.32 -9.72
C VAL A 44 -0.36 -3.48 -10.63
N VAL A 45 -1.14 -2.60 -10.03
CA VAL A 45 -1.89 -1.55 -10.72
C VAL A 45 -1.33 -0.23 -10.25
N VAL A 46 -1.14 0.73 -11.15
CA VAL A 46 -0.56 2.02 -10.82
C VAL A 46 -1.55 3.14 -11.05
N ALA A 47 -1.43 4.19 -10.24
CA ALA A 47 -2.19 5.43 -10.41
C ALA A 47 -1.25 6.60 -10.17
N GLU A 48 -1.41 7.68 -10.94
CA GLU A 48 -0.51 8.82 -10.85
C GLU A 48 -1.00 9.92 -9.92
N ASN A 49 -2.23 9.80 -9.42
CA ASN A 49 -2.78 10.75 -8.45
C ASN A 49 -3.93 10.09 -7.66
N GLY A 50 -4.39 10.80 -6.63
CA GLY A 50 -5.45 10.29 -5.77
C GLY A 50 -6.79 10.10 -6.48
N PHE A 51 -7.13 10.98 -7.41
CA PHE A 51 -8.38 10.85 -8.16
C PHE A 51 -8.38 9.61 -9.05
N GLU A 52 -7.29 9.38 -9.76
CA GLU A 52 -7.15 8.17 -10.59
C GLU A 52 -7.20 6.92 -9.71
N ALA A 53 -6.58 6.96 -8.54
CA ALA A 53 -6.60 5.85 -7.60
C ALA A 53 -8.03 5.52 -7.16
N LEU A 54 -8.81 6.53 -6.79
CA LEU A 54 -10.20 6.32 -6.37
C LEU A 54 -11.06 5.75 -7.50
N ALA A 55 -10.77 6.15 -8.75
CA ALA A 55 -11.46 5.58 -9.91
C ALA A 55 -11.10 4.12 -10.15
N LYS A 56 -9.84 3.75 -9.94
CA LYS A 56 -9.34 2.39 -10.20
C LYS A 56 -9.64 1.40 -9.09
N ILE A 57 -9.78 1.88 -7.85
CA ILE A 57 -9.86 1.00 -6.69
C ILE A 57 -11.05 0.04 -6.74
N ALA A 58 -12.18 0.50 -7.26
CA ALA A 58 -13.37 -0.33 -7.39
C ALA A 58 -13.17 -1.49 -8.37
N ASP A 59 -12.42 -1.25 -9.44
CA ASP A 59 -12.17 -2.25 -10.48
C ASP A 59 -11.08 -3.22 -10.08
N CYS A 60 -9.99 -2.74 -9.51
CA CYS A 60 -8.84 -3.61 -9.20
C CYS A 60 -8.94 -4.30 -7.84
N GLN A 61 -9.76 -3.79 -6.94
CA GLN A 61 -9.96 -4.34 -5.60
C GLN A 61 -8.64 -4.77 -4.94
N PRO A 62 -7.76 -3.81 -4.64
CA PRO A 62 -6.43 -4.16 -4.17
C PRO A 62 -6.46 -4.78 -2.79
N ALA A 63 -5.55 -5.71 -2.54
CA ALA A 63 -5.34 -6.29 -1.22
C ALA A 63 -4.50 -5.37 -0.34
N LEU A 64 -3.76 -4.45 -0.95
CA LEU A 64 -2.92 -3.49 -0.25
C LEU A 64 -2.65 -2.30 -1.18
N ILE A 65 -2.48 -1.13 -0.59
CA ILE A 65 -2.23 0.11 -1.32
C ILE A 65 -0.93 0.73 -0.83
N VAL A 66 -0.09 1.18 -1.76
CA VAL A 66 1.10 1.98 -1.48
C VAL A 66 0.82 3.38 -2.02
N CYS A 67 0.89 4.39 -1.17
CA CYS A 67 0.47 5.74 -1.53
C CYS A 67 1.49 6.79 -1.13
N ASP A 68 1.93 7.60 -2.09
CA ASP A 68 2.77 8.76 -1.82
C ASP A 68 1.98 9.81 -1.02
N ILE A 69 2.64 10.47 -0.09
CA ILE A 69 2.03 11.53 0.71
C ILE A 69 1.92 12.82 -0.09
N VAL A 70 2.98 13.22 -0.77
CA VAL A 70 3.05 14.51 -1.47
C VAL A 70 2.62 14.34 -2.92
N MET A 71 1.38 14.67 -3.19
CA MET A 71 0.82 14.63 -4.54
C MET A 71 0.02 15.92 -4.79
N PRO A 72 -0.03 16.41 -6.06
CA PRO A 72 -0.80 17.60 -6.36
C PRO A 72 -2.30 17.37 -6.21
N ARG A 73 -3.02 18.40 -5.79
CA ARG A 73 -4.47 18.49 -5.66
C ARG A 73 -5.06 17.62 -4.55
N LEU A 74 -4.79 16.32 -4.54
CA LEU A 74 -5.27 15.40 -3.51
C LEU A 74 -4.07 14.66 -2.95
N ASP A 75 -3.61 15.07 -1.76
CA ASP A 75 -2.44 14.46 -1.12
C ASP A 75 -2.74 13.05 -0.60
N GLY A 76 -1.69 12.35 -0.17
CA GLY A 76 -1.80 10.97 0.29
C GLY A 76 -2.65 10.82 1.54
N TYR A 77 -2.62 11.79 2.45
CA TYR A 77 -3.44 11.73 3.67
C TYR A 77 -4.93 11.75 3.34
N ARG A 78 -5.33 12.66 2.45
CA ARG A 78 -6.73 12.77 2.03
C ARG A 78 -7.15 11.57 1.21
N THR A 79 -6.29 11.09 0.32
CA THR A 79 -6.55 9.89 -0.47
C THR A 79 -6.79 8.69 0.45
N CYS A 80 -5.91 8.50 1.43
CA CYS A 80 -6.05 7.41 2.41
C CYS A 80 -7.34 7.55 3.20
N ALA A 81 -7.65 8.75 3.69
CA ALA A 81 -8.87 8.97 4.47
C ALA A 81 -10.12 8.66 3.66
N LEU A 82 -10.16 9.03 2.38
CA LEU A 82 -11.28 8.73 1.50
C LEU A 82 -11.42 7.22 1.26
N ILE A 83 -10.31 6.53 1.07
CA ILE A 83 -10.32 5.06 0.91
C ILE A 83 -10.86 4.40 2.17
N LYS A 84 -10.37 4.83 3.33
CA LYS A 84 -10.77 4.25 4.62
C LYS A 84 -12.22 4.59 5.00
N ALA A 85 -12.76 5.66 4.47
CA ALA A 85 -14.17 6.01 4.69
C ALA A 85 -15.13 5.09 3.91
N SER A 86 -14.64 4.39 2.88
CA SER A 86 -15.46 3.46 2.11
C SER A 86 -15.63 2.14 2.85
N ALA A 87 -16.86 1.67 2.99
CA ALA A 87 -17.15 0.39 3.63
C ALA A 87 -16.47 -0.78 2.90
N ALA A 88 -16.31 -0.68 1.58
CA ALA A 88 -15.69 -1.73 0.78
C ALA A 88 -14.18 -1.82 0.99
N HIS A 89 -13.54 -0.73 1.44
CA HIS A 89 -12.06 -0.65 1.49
C HIS A 89 -11.50 -0.22 2.84
N HIS A 90 -12.35 -0.06 3.86
CA HIS A 90 -11.86 0.40 5.16
C HIS A 90 -10.84 -0.54 5.81
N ALA A 91 -10.88 -1.82 5.46
CA ALA A 91 -9.95 -2.82 5.99
C ALA A 91 -8.70 -2.99 5.12
N THR A 92 -8.66 -2.39 3.93
CA THR A 92 -7.51 -2.51 3.03
C THR A 92 -6.31 -1.76 3.62
N PRO A 93 -5.17 -2.43 3.84
CA PRO A 93 -4.01 -1.74 4.40
C PRO A 93 -3.43 -0.72 3.41
N VAL A 94 -3.05 0.44 3.94
CA VAL A 94 -2.42 1.51 3.16
C VAL A 94 -1.05 1.78 3.76
N LEU A 95 -0.01 1.64 2.95
CA LEU A 95 1.36 2.00 3.31
C LEU A 95 1.67 3.33 2.65
N MET A 96 2.09 4.31 3.44
CA MET A 96 2.45 5.62 2.90
C MET A 96 3.94 5.71 2.61
N LEU A 97 4.29 6.44 1.55
CA LEU A 97 5.67 6.78 1.21
C LEU A 97 5.91 8.24 1.55
N SER A 98 6.89 8.49 2.39
CA SER A 98 7.25 9.84 2.84
C SER A 98 8.66 10.18 2.41
N SER A 99 8.85 11.37 1.82
CA SER A 99 10.17 11.90 1.55
C SER A 99 10.85 12.46 2.80
N LYS A 100 10.09 12.60 3.88
CA LYS A 100 10.60 13.11 5.15
C LYS A 100 10.31 12.10 6.25
N GLU A 101 11.34 11.58 6.87
CA GLU A 101 11.18 10.81 8.08
C GLU A 101 10.84 11.75 9.22
N GLY A 102 9.68 11.59 9.80
CA GLY A 102 9.30 12.42 10.91
C GLY A 102 8.15 11.83 11.69
N LEU A 103 8.17 12.10 12.98
CA LEU A 103 7.07 11.72 13.87
C LEU A 103 5.76 12.34 13.40
N PHE A 104 5.82 13.57 12.87
CA PHE A 104 4.65 14.29 12.37
C PHE A 104 3.99 13.55 11.21
N ASP A 105 4.78 13.12 10.23
CA ASP A 105 4.26 12.39 9.06
C ASP A 105 3.66 11.06 9.47
N ARG A 106 4.31 10.35 10.39
CA ARG A 106 3.80 9.07 10.89
C ARG A 106 2.51 9.25 11.68
N ALA A 107 2.45 10.24 12.53
CA ALA A 107 1.26 10.53 13.33
C ALA A 107 0.08 10.91 12.44
N ARG A 108 0.32 11.77 11.46
CA ARG A 108 -0.71 12.22 10.53
C ARG A 108 -1.19 11.09 9.63
N GLY A 109 -0.28 10.23 9.17
CA GLY A 109 -0.63 9.03 8.41
C GLY A 109 -1.53 8.09 9.20
N ALA A 110 -1.18 7.84 10.46
CA ALA A 110 -1.98 6.99 11.33
C ALA A 110 -3.38 7.58 11.55
N MET A 111 -3.49 8.89 11.72
CA MET A 111 -4.79 9.56 11.85
C MET A 111 -5.63 9.43 10.58
N ALA A 112 -5.02 9.39 9.41
CA ALA A 112 -5.71 9.16 8.15
C ALA A 112 -6.09 7.69 7.93
N GLY A 113 -5.61 6.79 8.76
CA GLY A 113 -5.91 5.36 8.69
C GLY A 113 -4.84 4.52 8.02
N ALA A 114 -3.64 5.08 7.77
CA ALA A 114 -2.54 4.31 7.20
C ALA A 114 -2.02 3.27 8.18
N SER A 115 -1.62 2.12 7.64
CA SER A 115 -1.06 1.03 8.45
C SER A 115 0.41 1.25 8.80
N ALA A 116 1.15 1.91 7.91
CA ALA A 116 2.57 2.21 8.13
C ALA A 116 3.02 3.32 7.18
N CYS A 117 4.18 3.88 7.46
CA CYS A 117 4.81 4.90 6.64
C CYS A 117 6.25 4.46 6.35
N LEU A 118 6.61 4.42 5.07
CA LEU A 118 7.95 4.08 4.62
C LEU A 118 8.65 5.34 4.14
N ALA A 119 9.94 5.45 4.43
CA ALA A 119 10.75 6.59 4.01
C ALA A 119 11.30 6.38 2.61
N GLU A 120 11.39 7.47 1.84
CA GLU A 120 12.15 7.49 0.61
C GLU A 120 13.63 7.79 0.89
N PRO A 121 14.57 7.30 0.09
CA PRO A 121 14.38 6.53 -1.13
C PRO A 121 13.86 5.12 -0.86
N LEU A 122 13.06 4.62 -1.81
CA LEU A 122 12.38 3.34 -1.65
C LEU A 122 13.36 2.18 -1.73
N ALA A 123 13.59 1.55 -0.59
CA ALA A 123 14.45 0.37 -0.52
C ALA A 123 13.64 -0.89 -0.83
N ARG A 124 14.17 -1.74 -1.70
CA ARG A 124 13.51 -2.97 -2.14
C ARG A 124 13.09 -3.84 -0.95
N GLU A 125 14.01 -4.13 -0.06
CA GLU A 125 13.75 -5.01 1.08
C GLU A 125 12.72 -4.42 2.04
N ALA A 126 12.79 -3.12 2.28
CA ALA A 126 11.85 -2.44 3.16
C ALA A 126 10.42 -2.48 2.59
N LEU A 127 10.27 -2.25 1.29
CA LEU A 127 8.97 -2.32 0.64
C LEU A 127 8.40 -3.73 0.69
N LEU A 128 9.20 -4.72 0.30
CA LEU A 128 8.74 -6.11 0.26
C LEU A 128 8.37 -6.64 1.63
N GLU A 129 9.16 -6.31 2.65
CA GLU A 129 8.87 -6.74 4.01
C GLU A 129 7.59 -6.09 4.55
N ALA A 130 7.41 -4.79 4.31
CA ALA A 130 6.22 -4.08 4.76
C ALA A 130 4.96 -4.62 4.07
N VAL A 131 5.04 -4.87 2.77
CA VAL A 131 3.92 -5.44 2.01
C VAL A 131 3.58 -6.83 2.53
N ARG A 132 4.58 -7.68 2.69
CA ARG A 132 4.39 -9.04 3.19
C ARG A 132 3.75 -9.04 4.59
N LEU A 133 4.27 -8.20 5.48
CA LEU A 133 3.76 -8.11 6.85
C LEU A 133 2.30 -7.68 6.89
N HIS A 134 1.95 -6.64 6.14
CA HIS A 134 0.61 -6.09 6.19
C HIS A 134 -0.40 -6.94 5.43
N LEU A 135 0.02 -7.66 4.39
CA LEU A 135 -0.82 -8.66 3.75
C LEU A 135 -1.10 -9.84 4.69
N ALA A 136 -0.10 -10.29 5.44
CA ALA A 136 -0.30 -11.36 6.41
C ALA A 136 -1.33 -10.97 7.46
N ARG A 137 -1.27 -9.73 7.96
CA ARG A 137 -2.24 -9.21 8.92
C ARG A 137 -3.64 -9.08 8.32
N HIS A 138 -3.72 -8.67 7.05
CA HIS A 138 -4.99 -8.51 6.36
C HIS A 138 -5.72 -9.85 6.21
N PHE A 139 -4.99 -10.95 6.02
CA PHE A 139 -5.54 -12.29 5.83
C PHE A 139 -5.63 -13.09 7.13
N GLU A 140 -5.37 -12.48 8.26
CA GLU A 140 -5.55 -13.13 9.57
C GLU A 140 -7.01 -13.43 9.88
#